data_b50a174b53711f1f707645e0ba4b8381
#
_entry.id   b50a174b53711f1f707645e0ba4b8381
#
_cell.length_a   1.000
_cell.length_b   1.000
_cell.length_c   1.000
_cell.angle_alpha   90.00
_cell.angle_beta   90.00
_cell.angle_gamma   90.00
#
_symmetry.space_group_name_H-M   'P 1'
#
loop_
_entity.id
_entity.type
_entity.pdbx_description
1 polymer ?
#
loop_
_entity_poly.entity_id
_entity_poly.type
_entity_poly.pdbx_seq_one_letter_code
_entity_poly.pdbx_strand_id
1 'polypeptide(L)'
;YEMSASLVGSEMCIRDSISNFTDFMPLEQHPLLGVRYVQNTRQLGTPDLIILPGTKNTVDDLLWLRQSGLEAALLRLATNGTPVLGVCGGYQMLGETLADPEGTESGTAQTVRGLGLLPTHTVFTGQKHRTQDTAAVTAASFAGAALTGYQIHTGRTEVQGVPFCTLADGTPEGCVQDNVFGTYLHGLFDTGELTEKLVALLCRRKGIAPDSAALIPMEQYRQQQFDLLADGVRGALDLDAVYAAMGLENPRRNAQ
;
A
#
# COMPACT_ATOMS: atom_id res chain seq x y z
N TYR A 1 -4.02 9.37 22.05
CA TYR A 1 -4.97 8.44 21.40
C TYR A 1 -4.29 7.88 20.16
N GLU A 2 -4.09 6.57 20.13
CA GLU A 2 -3.49 5.88 19.00
C GLU A 2 -4.61 5.37 18.07
N MET A 3 -4.50 5.65 16.78
CA MET A 3 -5.39 5.10 15.77
C MET A 3 -4.75 3.86 15.18
N SER A 4 -5.50 2.78 15.01
CA SER A 4 -4.96 1.53 14.51
C SER A 4 -5.29 1.29 13.04
N ALA A 5 -4.28 1.17 12.22
CA ALA A 5 -4.37 0.62 10.88
C ALA A 5 -3.97 -0.86 10.90
N SER A 6 -4.81 -1.73 10.35
CA SER A 6 -4.52 -3.16 10.25
C SER A 6 -4.26 -3.55 8.80
N LEU A 7 -3.04 -3.95 8.53
CA LEU A 7 -2.66 -4.59 7.26
C LEU A 7 -3.00 -6.08 7.36
N VAL A 8 -3.87 -6.54 6.49
CA VAL A 8 -4.34 -7.93 6.47
C VAL A 8 -3.62 -8.68 5.35
N GLY A 9 -2.80 -9.64 5.73
CA GLY A 9 -2.04 -10.46 4.78
C GLY A 9 -1.68 -11.84 5.36
N SER A 10 -1.29 -12.81 4.52
CA SER A 10 -0.89 -14.13 4.95
C SER A 10 0.48 -14.14 5.64
N GLU A 11 0.76 -15.13 6.48
CA GLU A 11 2.02 -15.25 7.23
C GLU A 11 3.24 -15.43 6.32
N MET A 12 3.05 -16.15 5.22
CA MET A 12 4.04 -16.28 4.16
C MET A 12 4.21 -14.96 3.39
N CYS A 13 3.21 -14.07 3.45
CA CYS A 13 3.16 -12.79 2.78
C CYS A 13 3.89 -11.66 3.50
N ILE A 14 4.08 -11.70 4.82
CA ILE A 14 4.73 -10.59 5.54
C ILE A 14 6.20 -10.43 5.15
N ARG A 15 6.86 -11.48 4.67
CA ARG A 15 8.23 -11.38 4.14
C ARG A 15 8.35 -11.60 2.63
N ASP A 16 7.48 -12.42 2.03
CA ASP A 16 7.66 -12.88 0.65
C ASP A 16 6.51 -12.56 -0.31
N SER A 17 5.33 -12.19 0.17
CA SER A 17 4.14 -11.95 -0.67
C SER A 17 3.60 -10.54 -0.65
N ILE A 18 3.84 -9.70 0.38
CA ILE A 18 3.61 -8.26 0.25
C ILE A 18 4.63 -7.77 -0.78
N SER A 19 4.16 -7.41 -1.96
CA SER A 19 5.05 -7.05 -3.06
C SER A 19 5.78 -5.72 -2.80
N ASN A 20 5.23 -4.84 -1.97
CA ASN A 20 5.76 -3.51 -1.71
C ASN A 20 5.44 -3.07 -0.27
N PHE A 21 6.04 -3.73 0.73
CA PHE A 21 5.83 -3.37 2.15
C PHE A 21 6.26 -1.92 2.47
N THR A 22 7.15 -1.34 1.66
CA THR A 22 7.60 0.04 1.78
C THR A 22 6.49 1.06 1.57
N ASP A 23 5.38 0.68 0.91
CA ASP A 23 4.23 1.55 0.71
C ASP A 23 3.63 2.05 2.04
N PHE A 24 3.78 1.28 3.11
CA PHE A 24 3.15 1.56 4.41
C PHE A 24 4.10 2.16 5.44
N MET A 25 5.40 2.28 5.12
CA MET A 25 6.38 2.91 6.01
C MET A 25 5.99 4.32 6.45
N PRO A 26 5.41 5.19 5.59
CA PRO A 26 4.97 6.51 6.05
C PRO A 26 3.87 6.45 7.11
N LEU A 27 3.01 5.42 7.06
CA LEU A 27 1.99 5.20 8.09
C LEU A 27 2.60 4.68 9.41
N GLU A 28 3.59 3.78 9.32
CA GLU A 28 4.28 3.24 10.51
C GLU A 28 5.04 4.31 11.29
N GLN A 29 5.50 5.34 10.59
CA GLN A 29 6.25 6.44 11.20
C GLN A 29 5.37 7.58 11.69
N HIS A 30 4.07 7.54 11.37
CA HIS A 30 3.16 8.59 11.78
C HIS A 30 2.85 8.50 13.29
N PRO A 31 3.09 9.56 14.09
CA PRO A 31 2.99 9.50 15.55
C PRO A 31 1.58 9.20 16.09
N LEU A 32 0.55 9.38 15.27
CA LEU A 32 -0.85 9.11 15.64
C LEU A 32 -1.35 7.76 15.13
N LEU A 33 -0.56 7.00 14.36
CA LEU A 33 -0.97 5.73 13.78
C LEU A 33 -0.20 4.55 14.37
N GLY A 34 -0.91 3.56 14.85
CA GLY A 34 -0.34 2.24 15.15
C GLY A 34 -0.62 1.27 14.01
N VAL A 35 0.39 0.96 13.21
CA VAL A 35 0.28 -0.02 12.11
C VAL A 35 0.59 -1.41 12.65
N ARG A 36 -0.24 -2.38 12.31
CA ARG A 36 -0.01 -3.78 12.67
C ARG A 36 -0.37 -4.72 11.53
N TYR A 37 0.41 -5.77 11.38
CA TYR A 37 0.20 -6.83 10.41
C TYR A 37 -0.67 -7.93 11.04
N VAL A 38 -1.73 -8.33 10.34
CA VAL A 38 -2.78 -9.21 10.85
C VAL A 38 -2.84 -10.48 10.04
N GLN A 39 -2.74 -11.62 10.71
CA GLN A 39 -2.71 -12.95 10.10
C GLN A 39 -3.90 -13.83 10.50
N ASN A 40 -4.67 -13.41 11.49
CA ASN A 40 -5.83 -14.14 11.96
C ASN A 40 -6.88 -13.21 12.55
N THR A 41 -8.10 -13.71 12.72
CA THR A 41 -9.24 -12.94 13.19
C THR A 41 -9.06 -12.39 14.62
N ARG A 42 -8.27 -13.05 15.48
CA ARG A 42 -8.01 -12.58 16.85
C ARG A 42 -7.15 -11.31 16.85
N GLN A 43 -6.20 -11.23 15.92
CA GLN A 43 -5.35 -10.07 15.78
C GLN A 43 -6.08 -8.89 15.14
N LEU A 44 -7.10 -9.12 14.31
CA LEU A 44 -7.81 -8.07 13.60
C LEU A 44 -8.52 -7.10 14.55
N GLY A 45 -9.24 -7.61 15.55
CA GLY A 45 -9.95 -6.77 16.51
C GLY A 45 -10.93 -5.80 15.87
N THR A 46 -10.89 -4.54 16.29
CA THR A 46 -11.70 -3.43 15.77
C THR A 46 -10.80 -2.29 15.30
N PRO A 47 -10.15 -2.41 14.12
CA PRO A 47 -9.26 -1.37 13.61
C PRO A 47 -10.05 -0.15 13.13
N ASP A 48 -9.37 0.98 13.08
CA ASP A 48 -9.89 2.23 12.51
C ASP A 48 -9.79 2.27 10.99
N LEU A 49 -8.86 1.48 10.43
CA LEU A 49 -8.63 1.30 9.00
C LEU A 49 -8.18 -0.14 8.74
N ILE A 50 -8.67 -0.73 7.66
CA ILE A 50 -8.17 -2.01 7.13
C ILE A 50 -7.45 -1.73 5.82
N ILE A 51 -6.27 -2.30 5.66
CA ILE A 51 -5.53 -2.24 4.39
C ILE A 51 -5.32 -3.66 3.86
N LEU A 52 -5.72 -3.89 2.61
CA LEU A 52 -5.32 -5.05 1.83
C LEU A 52 -4.16 -4.65 0.93
N PRO A 53 -2.94 -5.10 1.22
CA PRO A 53 -1.75 -4.70 0.47
C PRO A 53 -1.68 -5.34 -0.91
N GLY A 54 -0.72 -4.90 -1.72
CA GLY A 54 -0.31 -5.60 -2.93
C GLY A 54 0.25 -6.97 -2.63
N THR A 55 -0.05 -7.94 -3.48
CA THR A 55 0.35 -9.34 -3.32
C THR A 55 1.05 -9.87 -4.57
N LYS A 56 1.77 -10.99 -4.43
CA LYS A 56 2.40 -11.68 -5.56
C LYS A 56 1.46 -12.67 -6.24
N ASN A 57 0.47 -13.19 -5.52
CA ASN A 57 -0.55 -14.10 -6.05
C ASN A 57 -1.90 -13.73 -5.43
N THR A 58 -2.66 -12.94 -6.17
CA THR A 58 -3.93 -12.36 -5.70
C THR A 58 -4.99 -13.43 -5.41
N VAL A 59 -5.04 -14.47 -6.24
CA VAL A 59 -6.05 -15.54 -6.09
C VAL A 59 -5.78 -16.38 -4.85
N ASP A 60 -4.53 -16.80 -4.64
CA ASP A 60 -4.17 -17.63 -3.48
C ASP A 60 -4.34 -16.85 -2.17
N ASP A 61 -3.97 -15.57 -2.16
CA ASP A 61 -4.15 -14.71 -0.98
C ASP A 61 -5.62 -14.46 -0.67
N LEU A 62 -6.49 -14.31 -1.67
CA LEU A 62 -7.94 -14.25 -1.46
C LEU A 62 -8.49 -15.55 -0.89
N LEU A 63 -8.06 -16.70 -1.39
CA LEU A 63 -8.47 -18.01 -0.87
C LEU A 63 -7.99 -18.20 0.57
N TRP A 64 -6.79 -17.74 0.88
CA TRP A 64 -6.29 -17.73 2.25
C TRP A 64 -7.11 -16.83 3.18
N LEU A 65 -7.52 -15.62 2.75
CA LEU A 65 -8.43 -14.75 3.53
C LEU A 65 -9.73 -15.48 3.88
N ARG A 66 -10.28 -16.28 2.98
CA ARG A 66 -11.48 -17.11 3.21
C ARG A 66 -11.23 -18.19 4.24
N GLN A 67 -10.17 -18.96 4.03
CA GLN A 67 -9.82 -20.10 4.90
C GLN A 67 -9.49 -19.68 6.32
N SER A 68 -8.83 -18.52 6.49
CA SER A 68 -8.49 -17.96 7.80
C SER A 68 -9.67 -17.32 8.53
N GLY A 69 -10.82 -17.14 7.87
CA GLY A 69 -12.00 -16.46 8.39
C GLY A 69 -11.87 -14.92 8.41
N LEU A 70 -10.76 -14.38 7.93
CA LEU A 70 -10.52 -12.92 7.84
C LEU A 70 -11.48 -12.25 6.87
N GLU A 71 -11.88 -12.91 5.76
CA GLU A 71 -12.89 -12.39 4.83
C GLU A 71 -14.18 -12.01 5.56
N ALA A 72 -14.76 -12.93 6.33
CA ALA A 72 -16.02 -12.68 7.04
C ALA A 72 -15.89 -11.54 8.07
N ALA A 73 -14.75 -11.49 8.77
CA ALA A 73 -14.48 -10.44 9.74
C ALA A 73 -14.32 -9.06 9.07
N LEU A 74 -13.58 -9.01 7.94
CA LEU A 74 -13.38 -7.81 7.13
C LEU A 74 -14.71 -7.30 6.57
N LEU A 75 -15.52 -8.15 5.96
CA LEU A 75 -16.83 -7.79 5.39
C LEU A 75 -17.74 -7.20 6.47
N ARG A 76 -17.79 -7.80 7.66
CA ARG A 76 -18.55 -7.27 8.78
C ARG A 76 -18.06 -5.88 9.22
N LEU A 77 -16.74 -5.67 9.32
CA LEU A 77 -16.17 -4.38 9.70
C LEU A 77 -16.42 -3.32 8.62
N ALA A 78 -16.27 -3.66 7.35
CA ALA A 78 -16.57 -2.77 6.22
C ALA A 78 -18.05 -2.34 6.23
N THR A 79 -18.98 -3.29 6.41
CA THR A 79 -20.43 -3.00 6.51
C THR A 79 -20.75 -2.11 7.72
N ASN A 80 -20.00 -2.23 8.81
CA ASN A 80 -20.12 -1.34 9.97
C ASN A 80 -19.42 0.02 9.77
N GLY A 81 -18.92 0.27 8.56
CA GLY A 81 -18.34 1.54 8.17
C GLY A 81 -16.85 1.69 8.45
N THR A 82 -16.12 0.65 8.89
CA THR A 82 -14.65 0.73 8.97
C THR A 82 -14.08 0.97 7.56
N PRO A 83 -13.26 2.01 7.33
CA PRO A 83 -12.62 2.23 6.07
C PRO A 83 -11.75 1.05 5.63
N VAL A 84 -11.82 0.72 4.34
CA VAL A 84 -11.02 -0.34 3.72
C VAL A 84 -10.27 0.24 2.53
N LEU A 85 -8.96 0.04 2.48
CA LEU A 85 -8.10 0.42 1.36
C LEU A 85 -7.46 -0.82 0.75
N GLY A 86 -7.66 -1.05 -0.54
CA GLY A 86 -6.97 -2.07 -1.31
C GLY A 86 -5.92 -1.45 -2.23
N VAL A 87 -4.72 -2.00 -2.22
CA VAL A 87 -3.62 -1.58 -3.09
C VAL A 87 -3.25 -2.73 -4.02
N CYS A 88 -3.21 -2.50 -5.32
CA CYS A 88 -2.79 -3.46 -6.35
C CYS A 88 -3.58 -4.80 -6.23
N GLY A 89 -2.94 -5.91 -5.82
CA GLY A 89 -3.64 -7.17 -5.56
C GLY A 89 -4.76 -7.05 -4.53
N GLY A 90 -4.56 -6.25 -3.49
CA GLY A 90 -5.61 -5.93 -2.51
C GLY A 90 -6.80 -5.21 -3.12
N TYR A 91 -6.58 -4.30 -4.07
CA TYR A 91 -7.65 -3.67 -4.83
C TYR A 91 -8.41 -4.68 -5.68
N GLN A 92 -7.69 -5.57 -6.37
CA GLN A 92 -8.32 -6.64 -7.16
C GLN A 92 -9.21 -7.54 -6.29
N MET A 93 -8.75 -7.94 -5.10
CA MET A 93 -9.53 -8.75 -4.16
C MET A 93 -10.83 -8.07 -3.71
N LEU A 94 -10.87 -6.74 -3.61
CA LEU A 94 -12.07 -6.00 -3.22
C LEU A 94 -13.19 -6.07 -4.25
N GLY A 95 -12.89 -6.40 -5.50
CA GLY A 95 -13.85 -6.51 -6.61
C GLY A 95 -14.84 -7.65 -6.47
N GLU A 96 -15.72 -7.79 -7.46
CA GLU A 96 -16.74 -8.83 -7.54
C GLU A 96 -16.18 -10.15 -8.07
N THR A 97 -15.29 -10.10 -9.08
CA THR A 97 -14.72 -11.30 -9.71
C THR A 97 -13.25 -11.11 -10.09
N LEU A 98 -12.51 -12.20 -9.95
CA LEU A 98 -11.14 -12.36 -10.45
C LEU A 98 -11.13 -13.54 -11.41
N ALA A 99 -10.91 -13.29 -12.69
CA ALA A 99 -10.84 -14.31 -13.73
C ALA A 99 -9.38 -14.51 -14.18
N ASP A 100 -8.91 -15.73 -14.14
CA ASP A 100 -7.61 -16.16 -14.65
C ASP A 100 -7.80 -17.24 -15.72
N PRO A 101 -8.25 -16.86 -16.93
CA PRO A 101 -8.63 -17.81 -17.96
C PRO A 101 -7.45 -18.60 -18.53
N GLU A 102 -6.24 -18.07 -18.42
CA GLU A 102 -5.01 -18.69 -18.92
C GLU A 102 -4.16 -19.31 -17.79
N GLY A 103 -4.56 -19.16 -16.53
CA GLY A 103 -3.78 -19.63 -15.38
C GLY A 103 -2.48 -18.87 -15.18
N THR A 104 -2.43 -17.61 -15.59
CA THR A 104 -1.22 -16.77 -15.52
C THR A 104 -0.88 -16.34 -14.10
N GLU A 105 -1.88 -16.21 -13.25
CA GLU A 105 -1.74 -15.79 -11.85
C GLU A 105 -1.62 -17.01 -10.91
N SER A 106 -2.50 -17.99 -11.07
CA SER A 106 -2.62 -19.13 -10.15
C SER A 106 -2.10 -20.46 -10.71
N GLY A 107 -1.58 -20.47 -11.93
CA GLY A 107 -1.13 -21.68 -12.60
C GLY A 107 -2.26 -22.56 -13.15
N THR A 108 -3.52 -22.21 -12.90
CA THR A 108 -4.70 -22.97 -13.34
C THR A 108 -5.80 -22.01 -13.79
N ALA A 109 -6.40 -22.31 -14.95
CA ALA A 109 -7.52 -21.51 -15.44
C ALA A 109 -8.71 -21.59 -14.48
N GLN A 110 -9.12 -20.43 -13.94
CA GLN A 110 -10.21 -20.36 -12.97
C GLN A 110 -10.82 -18.97 -12.93
N THR A 111 -12.01 -18.88 -12.35
CA THR A 111 -12.65 -17.62 -11.96
C THR A 111 -13.10 -17.77 -10.52
N VAL A 112 -12.69 -16.81 -9.69
CA VAL A 112 -13.05 -16.78 -8.28
C VAL A 112 -13.87 -15.51 -7.99
N ARG A 113 -14.80 -15.64 -7.04
CA ARG A 113 -15.53 -14.47 -6.54
C ARG A 113 -14.60 -13.65 -5.66
N GLY A 114 -14.56 -12.33 -5.86
CA GLY A 114 -13.88 -11.40 -4.97
C GLY A 114 -14.65 -11.13 -3.68
N LEU A 115 -14.26 -10.11 -2.95
CA LEU A 115 -14.92 -9.69 -1.70
C LEU A 115 -16.26 -8.96 -1.97
N GLY A 116 -16.48 -8.46 -3.20
CA GLY A 116 -17.72 -7.80 -3.61
C GLY A 116 -17.94 -6.45 -2.92
N LEU A 117 -16.88 -5.78 -2.50
CA LEU A 117 -16.94 -4.47 -1.85
C LEU A 117 -16.80 -3.31 -2.84
N LEU A 118 -16.26 -3.57 -4.03
CA LEU A 118 -16.16 -2.62 -5.13
C LEU A 118 -16.80 -3.21 -6.39
N PRO A 119 -17.50 -2.41 -7.23
CA PRO A 119 -18.10 -2.86 -8.47
C PRO A 119 -17.04 -2.97 -9.57
N THR A 120 -16.14 -3.92 -9.41
CA THR A 120 -15.01 -4.13 -10.32
C THR A 120 -14.83 -5.60 -10.67
N HIS A 121 -14.36 -5.85 -11.90
CA HIS A 121 -14.09 -7.18 -12.42
C HIS A 121 -12.67 -7.21 -12.97
N THR A 122 -11.84 -8.10 -12.44
CA THR A 122 -10.44 -8.24 -12.87
C THR A 122 -10.27 -9.49 -13.73
N VAL A 123 -9.59 -9.34 -14.87
CA VAL A 123 -9.15 -10.44 -15.72
C VAL A 123 -7.63 -10.44 -15.77
N PHE A 124 -7.01 -11.50 -15.28
CA PHE A 124 -5.55 -11.66 -15.36
C PHE A 124 -5.13 -11.99 -16.78
N THR A 125 -4.05 -11.36 -17.22
CA THR A 125 -3.46 -11.55 -18.55
C THR A 125 -1.95 -11.72 -18.39
N GLY A 126 -1.30 -12.36 -19.34
CA GLY A 126 0.16 -12.49 -19.34
C GLY A 126 0.92 -11.17 -19.54
N GLN A 127 0.22 -10.07 -19.80
CA GLN A 127 0.82 -8.75 -19.99
C GLN A 127 0.97 -8.02 -18.64
N LYS A 128 2.19 -7.64 -18.31
CA LYS A 128 2.50 -6.84 -17.15
C LYS A 128 2.42 -5.36 -17.49
N HIS A 129 1.58 -4.64 -16.76
CA HIS A 129 1.51 -3.19 -16.80
C HIS A 129 2.57 -2.61 -15.86
N ARG A 130 3.32 -1.60 -16.33
CA ARG A 130 4.31 -0.90 -15.51
C ARG A 130 4.44 0.55 -15.97
N THR A 131 4.07 1.48 -15.07
CA THR A 131 4.16 2.93 -15.32
C THR A 131 4.63 3.66 -14.07
N GLN A 132 5.17 4.86 -14.27
CA GLN A 132 5.32 5.86 -13.22
C GLN A 132 4.29 6.95 -13.47
N ASP A 133 3.53 7.30 -12.44
CA ASP A 133 2.38 8.17 -12.57
C ASP A 133 2.37 9.25 -11.50
N THR A 134 1.83 10.40 -11.87
CA THR A 134 1.34 11.40 -10.93
C THR A 134 -0.17 11.46 -11.04
N ALA A 135 -0.85 11.69 -9.93
CA ALA A 135 -2.31 11.68 -9.89
C ALA A 135 -2.84 12.71 -8.90
N ALA A 136 -4.08 13.09 -9.08
CA ALA A 136 -4.84 13.85 -8.08
C ALA A 136 -6.01 13.00 -7.59
N VAL A 137 -6.13 12.83 -6.27
CA VAL A 137 -7.23 12.06 -5.69
C VAL A 137 -8.55 12.78 -5.89
N THR A 138 -9.52 12.06 -6.47
CA THR A 138 -10.89 12.54 -6.72
C THR A 138 -11.88 12.01 -5.70
N ALA A 139 -11.53 10.94 -4.99
CA ALA A 139 -12.33 10.40 -3.89
C ALA A 139 -12.63 11.48 -2.85
N ALA A 140 -13.90 11.73 -2.56
CA ALA A 140 -14.35 12.87 -1.74
C ALA A 140 -13.67 12.96 -0.38
N SER A 141 -13.38 11.81 0.26
CA SER A 141 -12.70 11.73 1.56
C SER A 141 -11.28 12.28 1.54
N PHE A 142 -10.63 12.27 0.38
CA PHE A 142 -9.22 12.60 0.18
C PHE A 142 -9.01 13.61 -0.97
N ALA A 143 -10.08 14.24 -1.44
CA ALA A 143 -10.06 15.08 -2.63
C ALA A 143 -8.94 16.13 -2.63
N GLY A 144 -8.24 16.24 -3.76
CA GLY A 144 -7.15 17.18 -4.00
C GLY A 144 -5.80 16.75 -3.41
N ALA A 145 -5.66 15.54 -2.82
CA ALA A 145 -4.33 15.03 -2.49
C ALA A 145 -3.56 14.73 -3.78
N ALA A 146 -2.36 15.26 -3.89
CA ALA A 146 -1.44 14.92 -4.97
C ALA A 146 -0.70 13.63 -4.65
N LEU A 147 -0.61 12.75 -5.63
CA LEU A 147 0.10 11.48 -5.55
C LEU A 147 1.22 11.44 -6.58
N THR A 148 2.32 10.85 -6.19
CA THR A 148 3.38 10.42 -7.10
C THR A 148 3.70 8.98 -6.77
N GLY A 149 3.58 8.09 -7.75
CA GLY A 149 3.74 6.67 -7.50
C GLY A 149 3.99 5.89 -8.79
N TYR A 150 3.77 4.60 -8.72
CA TYR A 150 3.92 3.71 -9.87
C TYR A 150 2.87 2.61 -9.83
N GLN A 151 2.56 2.06 -10.99
CA GLN A 151 1.74 0.87 -11.13
C GLN A 151 2.60 -0.29 -11.61
N ILE A 152 2.41 -1.45 -11.01
CA ILE A 152 3.05 -2.69 -11.45
C ILE A 152 2.13 -3.87 -11.15
N HIS A 153 1.37 -4.30 -12.14
CA HIS A 153 0.39 -5.37 -11.96
C HIS A 153 0.21 -6.20 -13.23
N THR A 154 -0.31 -7.39 -13.06
CA THR A 154 -0.93 -8.22 -14.10
C THR A 154 -2.44 -8.08 -13.96
N GLY A 155 -3.14 -8.31 -15.06
CA GLY A 155 -4.59 -8.19 -15.07
C GLY A 155 -5.09 -6.79 -15.42
N ARG A 156 -6.28 -6.79 -15.98
CA ARG A 156 -7.04 -5.61 -16.36
C ARG A 156 -8.33 -5.57 -15.56
N THR A 157 -8.58 -4.45 -14.88
CA THR A 157 -9.80 -4.27 -14.09
C THR A 157 -10.77 -3.36 -14.83
N GLU A 158 -11.98 -3.87 -15.05
CA GLU A 158 -13.13 -3.10 -15.48
C GLU A 158 -13.81 -2.50 -14.25
N VAL A 159 -14.08 -1.20 -14.29
CA VAL A 159 -14.61 -0.42 -13.18
C VAL A 159 -15.97 0.12 -13.54
N GLN A 160 -16.99 -0.14 -12.72
CA GLN A 160 -18.36 0.38 -12.86
C GLN A 160 -18.70 1.38 -11.74
N GLY A 161 -17.70 1.99 -11.12
CA GLY A 161 -17.82 2.88 -9.96
C GLY A 161 -17.14 4.23 -10.16
N VAL A 162 -17.05 4.97 -9.06
CA VAL A 162 -16.37 6.27 -9.00
C VAL A 162 -14.87 6.03 -8.93
N PRO A 163 -14.04 6.71 -9.75
CA PRO A 163 -12.60 6.55 -9.68
C PRO A 163 -12.03 7.07 -8.34
N PHE A 164 -10.95 6.44 -7.88
CA PHE A 164 -10.21 6.89 -6.70
C PHE A 164 -9.42 8.16 -7.00
N CYS A 165 -8.75 8.21 -8.14
CA CYS A 165 -7.97 9.36 -8.58
C CYS A 165 -8.04 9.55 -10.10
N THR A 166 -7.46 10.65 -10.57
CA THR A 166 -7.24 10.92 -12.00
C THR A 166 -5.74 11.07 -12.22
N LEU A 167 -5.19 10.30 -13.16
CA LEU A 167 -3.79 10.37 -13.56
C LEU A 167 -3.50 11.68 -14.32
N ALA A 168 -2.23 12.03 -14.46
CA ALA A 168 -1.81 13.27 -15.13
C ALA A 168 -2.25 13.37 -16.60
N ASP A 169 -2.44 12.24 -17.27
CA ASP A 169 -2.96 12.17 -18.65
C ASP A 169 -4.49 12.27 -18.75
N GLY A 170 -5.18 12.43 -17.61
CA GLY A 170 -6.63 12.51 -17.52
C GLY A 170 -7.32 11.14 -17.36
N THR A 171 -6.58 10.05 -17.33
CA THR A 171 -7.14 8.70 -17.17
C THR A 171 -7.68 8.51 -15.75
N PRO A 172 -8.94 8.06 -15.58
CA PRO A 172 -9.46 7.67 -14.26
C PRO A 172 -8.78 6.38 -13.77
N GLU A 173 -8.44 6.33 -12.50
CA GLU A 173 -7.75 5.20 -11.88
C GLU A 173 -8.40 4.82 -10.55
N GLY A 174 -8.43 3.50 -10.28
CA GLY A 174 -8.98 2.96 -9.05
C GLY A 174 -10.51 2.98 -8.99
N CYS A 175 -11.04 2.67 -7.81
CA CYS A 175 -12.47 2.65 -7.56
C CYS A 175 -12.79 3.02 -6.11
N VAL A 176 -13.93 3.68 -5.92
CA VAL A 176 -14.46 4.03 -4.60
C VAL A 176 -15.91 3.63 -4.51
N GLN A 177 -16.27 3.01 -3.39
CA GLN A 177 -17.66 2.78 -2.99
C GLN A 177 -17.78 2.94 -1.47
N ASP A 178 -18.61 3.87 -1.04
CA ASP A 178 -18.84 4.18 0.39
C ASP A 178 -17.53 4.43 1.18
N ASN A 179 -17.17 3.53 2.07
CA ASN A 179 -15.95 3.55 2.88
C ASN A 179 -14.84 2.63 2.34
N VAL A 180 -14.99 2.15 1.11
CA VAL A 180 -14.03 1.25 0.48
C VAL A 180 -13.33 1.95 -0.67
N PHE A 181 -12.01 1.87 -0.69
CA PHE A 181 -11.12 2.52 -1.65
C PHE A 181 -10.18 1.49 -2.26
N GLY A 182 -9.97 1.56 -3.56
CA GLY A 182 -9.06 0.67 -4.25
C GLY A 182 -8.26 1.39 -5.33
N THR A 183 -6.98 1.07 -5.49
CA THR A 183 -6.09 1.67 -6.48
C THR A 183 -4.96 0.72 -6.86
N TYR A 184 -4.43 0.87 -8.07
CA TYR A 184 -3.20 0.19 -8.50
C TYR A 184 -1.93 0.94 -8.14
N LEU A 185 -2.04 2.21 -7.74
CA LEU A 185 -0.88 3.03 -7.41
C LEU A 185 -0.19 2.53 -6.14
N HIS A 186 1.12 2.36 -6.24
CA HIS A 186 2.06 2.18 -5.14
C HIS A 186 2.71 3.52 -4.79
N GLY A 187 3.26 3.65 -3.57
CA GLY A 187 3.84 4.92 -3.11
C GLY A 187 2.81 5.95 -2.70
N LEU A 188 1.56 5.55 -2.43
CA LEU A 188 0.42 6.42 -2.10
C LEU A 188 0.71 7.44 -1.00
N PHE A 189 1.51 7.06 -0.05
CA PHE A 189 1.76 7.82 1.18
C PHE A 189 3.08 8.60 1.15
N ASP A 190 3.88 8.45 0.08
CA ASP A 190 5.23 9.01 -0.02
C ASP A 190 5.23 10.56 -0.04
N THR A 191 4.23 11.19 -0.64
CA THR A 191 4.09 12.65 -0.66
C THR A 191 3.61 13.24 0.67
N GLY A 192 3.02 12.40 1.56
CA GLY A 192 2.45 12.81 2.83
C GLY A 192 1.02 13.36 2.75
N GLU A 193 0.59 13.92 1.61
CA GLU A 193 -0.73 14.57 1.50
C GLU A 193 -1.89 13.59 1.73
N LEU A 194 -1.82 12.39 1.16
CA LEU A 194 -2.84 11.37 1.41
C LEU A 194 -2.80 10.88 2.86
N THR A 195 -1.61 10.77 3.46
CA THR A 195 -1.45 10.39 4.87
C THR A 195 -2.15 11.39 5.78
N GLU A 196 -1.94 12.69 5.58
CA GLU A 196 -2.59 13.74 6.37
C GLU A 196 -4.11 13.70 6.27
N LYS A 197 -4.64 13.51 5.04
CA LYS A 197 -6.08 13.41 4.81
C LYS A 197 -6.66 12.13 5.43
N LEU A 198 -5.94 11.02 5.38
CA LEU A 198 -6.31 9.77 6.01
C LEU A 198 -6.38 9.94 7.53
N VAL A 199 -5.36 10.50 8.15
CA VAL A 199 -5.33 10.79 9.60
C VAL A 199 -6.49 11.70 9.97
N ALA A 200 -6.73 12.77 9.20
CA ALA A 200 -7.86 13.66 9.44
C ALA A 200 -9.22 12.96 9.32
N LEU A 201 -9.37 12.01 8.40
CA LEU A 201 -10.56 11.16 8.28
C LEU A 201 -10.76 10.32 9.55
N LEU A 202 -9.71 9.61 9.98
CA LEU A 202 -9.75 8.74 11.15
C LEU A 202 -10.00 9.54 12.44
N CYS A 203 -9.36 10.70 12.61
CA CYS A 203 -9.60 11.62 13.73
C CYS A 203 -11.07 12.07 13.78
N ARG A 204 -11.63 12.52 12.65
CA ARG A 204 -13.04 12.93 12.58
C ARG A 204 -13.97 11.79 12.98
N ARG A 205 -13.70 10.56 12.55
CA ARG A 205 -14.51 9.40 12.90
C ARG A 205 -14.48 9.08 14.39
N LYS A 206 -13.37 9.36 15.06
CA LYS A 206 -13.21 9.21 16.51
C LYS A 206 -13.66 10.41 17.32
N GLY A 207 -14.01 11.52 16.70
CA GLY A 207 -14.29 12.78 17.39
C GLY A 207 -13.05 13.40 18.05
N ILE A 208 -11.85 13.13 17.52
CA ILE A 208 -10.56 13.63 18.01
C ILE A 208 -10.15 14.80 17.12
N ALA A 209 -9.71 15.91 17.72
CA ALA A 209 -9.07 16.97 16.95
C ALA A 209 -7.71 16.47 16.44
N PRO A 210 -7.40 16.60 15.14
CA PRO A 210 -6.08 16.25 14.65
C PRO A 210 -5.07 17.21 15.27
N ASP A 211 -4.12 16.66 16.01
CA ASP A 211 -2.94 17.44 16.41
C ASP A 211 -2.01 17.52 15.20
N SER A 212 -1.54 18.71 14.88
CA SER A 212 -0.67 18.94 13.72
C SER A 212 0.76 18.45 14.02
N ALA A 213 0.92 17.14 14.11
CA ALA A 213 2.24 16.57 14.11
C ALA A 213 2.84 16.76 12.71
N ALA A 214 3.88 17.59 12.60
CA ALA A 214 4.55 17.80 11.33
C ALA A 214 5.16 16.47 10.84
N LEU A 215 4.62 15.96 9.74
CA LEU A 215 5.21 14.81 9.07
C LEU A 215 6.52 15.22 8.41
N ILE A 216 7.54 14.41 8.62
CA ILE A 216 8.76 14.53 7.83
C ILE A 216 8.45 13.90 6.46
N PRO A 217 8.61 14.63 5.34
CA PRO A 217 8.43 14.04 4.01
C PRO A 217 9.26 12.77 3.87
N MET A 218 8.71 11.72 3.25
CA MET A 218 9.38 10.42 3.12
C MET A 218 10.74 10.52 2.44
N GLU A 219 10.89 11.42 1.47
CA GLU A 219 12.17 11.69 0.81
C GLU A 219 13.22 12.18 1.81
N GLN A 220 12.86 13.12 2.70
CA GLN A 220 13.76 13.63 3.73
C GLN A 220 14.10 12.53 4.76
N TYR A 221 13.14 11.70 5.12
CA TYR A 221 13.37 10.56 6.01
C TYR A 221 14.34 9.54 5.38
N ARG A 222 14.11 9.16 4.11
CA ARG A 222 15.02 8.26 3.38
C ARG A 222 16.45 8.83 3.34
N GLN A 223 16.58 10.13 3.07
CA GLN A 223 17.90 10.78 3.04
C GLN A 223 18.57 10.68 4.42
N GLN A 224 17.85 10.94 5.50
CA GLN A 224 18.38 10.78 6.87
C GLN A 224 18.83 9.35 7.16
N GLN A 225 18.05 8.33 6.70
CA GLN A 225 18.42 6.93 6.89
C GLN A 225 19.67 6.55 6.07
N PHE A 226 19.80 7.07 4.84
CA PHE A 226 21.00 6.87 4.03
C PHE A 226 22.23 7.53 4.66
N ASP A 227 22.07 8.72 5.22
CA ASP A 227 23.18 9.40 5.93
C ASP A 227 23.61 8.62 7.16
N LEU A 228 22.67 8.11 7.96
CA LEU A 228 22.97 7.25 9.11
C LEU A 228 23.66 5.95 8.70
N LEU A 229 23.18 5.30 7.63
CA LEU A 229 23.82 4.10 7.08
C LEU A 229 25.24 4.41 6.59
N ALA A 230 25.39 5.49 5.84
CA ALA A 230 26.70 5.92 5.34
C ALA A 230 27.69 6.21 6.49
N ASP A 231 27.24 6.84 7.55
CA ASP A 231 28.06 7.12 8.72
C ASP A 231 28.40 5.84 9.49
N GLY A 232 27.45 4.92 9.62
CA GLY A 232 27.70 3.59 10.20
C GLY A 232 28.73 2.79 9.40
N VAL A 233 28.63 2.76 8.08
CA VAL A 233 29.61 2.10 7.19
C VAL A 233 30.98 2.77 7.29
N ARG A 234 31.04 4.09 7.32
CA ARG A 234 32.30 4.86 7.47
C ARG A 234 32.97 4.60 8.81
N GLY A 235 32.16 4.45 9.88
CA GLY A 235 32.70 4.15 11.20
C GLY A 235 33.19 2.70 11.37
N ALA A 236 32.62 1.77 10.58
CA ALA A 236 32.92 0.34 10.68
C ALA A 236 34.03 -0.15 9.73
N LEU A 237 34.32 0.58 8.65
CA LEU A 237 35.28 0.19 7.62
C LEU A 237 36.50 1.12 7.59
N ASP A 238 37.70 0.52 7.40
CA ASP A 238 38.86 1.28 6.98
C ASP A 238 38.73 1.66 5.50
N LEU A 239 38.15 2.83 5.27
CA LEU A 239 37.89 3.32 3.90
C LEU A 239 39.18 3.58 3.14
N ASP A 240 40.27 3.93 3.81
CA ASP A 240 41.56 4.13 3.15
C ASP A 240 42.08 2.79 2.60
N ALA A 241 41.96 1.71 3.37
CA ALA A 241 42.31 0.37 2.90
C ALA A 241 41.40 -0.07 1.74
N VAL A 242 40.10 0.22 1.80
CA VAL A 242 39.13 -0.09 0.71
C VAL A 242 39.51 0.65 -0.58
N TYR A 243 39.72 1.96 -0.52
CA TYR A 243 40.12 2.75 -1.70
C TYR A 243 41.47 2.28 -2.26
N ALA A 244 42.46 1.99 -1.39
CA ALA A 244 43.75 1.45 -1.81
C ALA A 244 43.62 0.09 -2.51
N ALA A 245 42.77 -0.81 -2.01
CA ALA A 245 42.49 -2.10 -2.65
C ALA A 245 41.81 -1.96 -4.02
N MET A 246 41.05 -0.89 -4.24
CA MET A 246 40.43 -0.54 -5.54
C MET A 246 41.36 0.19 -6.49
N GLY A 247 42.59 0.52 -6.06
CA GLY A 247 43.53 1.34 -6.83
C GLY A 247 43.10 2.82 -6.97
N LEU A 248 42.29 3.32 -6.03
CA LEU A 248 41.73 4.67 -5.99
C LEU A 248 42.27 5.45 -4.79
N GLU A 249 42.33 6.79 -4.94
CA GLU A 249 42.59 7.67 -3.79
C GLU A 249 41.28 7.98 -3.07
N ASN A 250 41.32 8.04 -1.72
CA ASN A 250 40.17 8.44 -0.94
C ASN A 250 39.87 9.94 -1.19
N PRO A 251 38.72 10.30 -1.79
CA PRO A 251 38.42 11.69 -2.16
C PRO A 251 38.35 12.64 -0.96
N ARG A 252 38.21 12.14 0.26
CA ARG A 252 38.17 12.96 1.48
C ARG A 252 39.54 13.34 2.04
N ARG A 253 40.62 12.74 1.60
CA ARG A 253 41.99 13.16 1.98
C ARG A 253 42.36 14.54 1.43
N ASN A 254 41.70 14.97 0.33
CA ASN A 254 41.97 16.23 -0.35
C ASN A 254 40.98 17.35 0.03
N ALA A 255 40.09 17.12 1.01
CA ALA A 255 39.05 18.07 1.41
C ALA A 255 39.30 18.72 2.79
N GLN A 256 40.57 18.71 3.28
CA GLN A 256 41.00 19.44 4.47
C GLN A 256 41.83 20.68 4.11
#